data_a71f9032dfaafd497c0a9c816db9bed3
#
_entry.id   a71f9032dfaafd497c0a9c816db9bed3
#
_cell.length_a   1.000
_cell.length_b   1.000
_cell.length_c   1.000
_cell.angle_alpha   90.00
_cell.angle_beta   90.00
_cell.angle_gamma   90.00
#
_symmetry.space_group_name_H-M   'P 1'
#
loop_
_entity.id
_entity.type
_entity.pdbx_description
1 polymer ?
#
loop_
_entity_poly.entity_id
_entity_poly.type
_entity_poly.pdbx_seq_one_letter_code
_entity_poly.pdbx_strand_id
1 'polypeptide(L)' 'MLVKLTQDLKNGFGPWKEMLLANGHKLKEHGMTCVFAATEKDNDNKLTVIIDFATPEGMMGFKNDEELTQKRIEAG' A
#
# COMPACT_ATOMS: atom_id res chain seq x y z
N MET A 1 -12.95 -7.35 -3.55
CA MET A 1 -13.30 -5.92 -3.73
C MET A 1 -12.07 -5.17 -4.17
N LEU A 2 -12.11 -4.57 -5.35
CA LEU A 2 -10.99 -3.79 -5.88
C LEU A 2 -11.08 -2.35 -5.39
N VAL A 3 -9.97 -1.84 -4.87
CA VAL A 3 -9.88 -0.47 -4.39
C VAL A 3 -8.70 0.21 -5.08
N LYS A 4 -8.94 1.37 -5.67
CA LYS A 4 -7.90 2.20 -6.25
C LYS A 4 -7.53 3.29 -5.25
N LEU A 5 -6.24 3.37 -4.94
CA LEU A 5 -5.69 4.37 -4.04
C LEU A 5 -4.65 5.20 -4.77
N THR A 6 -4.66 6.51 -4.52
CA THR A 6 -3.62 7.41 -5.01
C THR A 6 -3.01 8.13 -3.81
N GLN A 7 -1.69 8.33 -3.84
CA GLN A 7 -1.02 9.05 -2.77
C GLN A 7 0.25 9.71 -3.26
N ASP A 8 0.69 10.73 -2.54
CA ASP A 8 1.95 11.40 -2.78
C ASP A 8 3.01 10.81 -1.86
N LEU A 9 4.13 10.36 -2.45
CA LEU A 9 5.27 9.80 -1.73
C LEU A 9 6.30 10.90 -1.48
N LYS A 10 7.05 10.79 -0.38
CA LYS A 10 8.15 11.70 -0.08
C LYS A 10 9.46 11.24 -0.69
N ASN A 11 9.65 9.91 -0.77
CA ASN A 11 10.93 9.31 -1.11
C ASN A 11 10.91 8.48 -2.39
N GLY A 12 9.85 8.61 -3.21
CA GLY A 12 9.71 7.87 -4.45
C GLY A 12 9.21 6.45 -4.28
N PHE A 13 9.13 5.72 -5.38
CA PHE A 13 8.55 4.39 -5.44
C PHE A 13 9.39 3.30 -4.75
N GLY A 14 10.72 3.40 -4.84
CA GLY A 14 11.63 2.36 -4.32
C GLY A 14 11.41 2.03 -2.84
N PRO A 15 11.54 3.01 -1.93
CA PRO A 15 11.31 2.78 -0.50
C PRO A 15 9.91 2.27 -0.19
N TRP A 16 8.88 2.77 -0.89
CA TRP A 16 7.50 2.32 -0.74
C TRP A 16 7.35 0.84 -1.12
N LYS A 17 7.94 0.45 -2.25
CA LYS A 17 7.91 -0.93 -2.72
C LYS A 17 8.61 -1.87 -1.74
N GLU A 18 9.75 -1.47 -1.22
CA GLU A 18 10.48 -2.26 -0.23
C GLU A 18 9.65 -2.46 1.04
N MET A 19 8.98 -1.41 1.50
CA MET A 19 8.08 -1.49 2.65
C MET A 19 6.95 -2.49 2.39
N LEU A 20 6.33 -2.42 1.21
CA LEU A 20 5.24 -3.32 0.85
C LEU A 20 5.69 -4.78 0.86
N LEU A 21 6.85 -5.07 0.27
CA LEU A 21 7.40 -6.43 0.23
C LEU A 21 7.80 -6.93 1.61
N ALA A 22 8.36 -6.07 2.44
CA ALA A 22 8.77 -6.43 3.81
C ALA A 22 7.58 -6.74 4.71
N ASN A 23 6.39 -6.21 4.40
CA ASN A 23 5.18 -6.42 5.19
C ASN A 23 4.15 -7.33 4.51
N GLY A 24 4.59 -8.16 3.58
CA GLY A 24 3.69 -9.06 2.83
C GLY A 24 2.85 -9.97 3.72
N HIS A 25 3.38 -10.43 4.85
CA HIS A 25 2.63 -11.26 5.80
C HIS A 25 1.46 -10.51 6.42
N LYS A 26 1.61 -9.21 6.71
CA LYS A 26 0.53 -8.38 7.24
C LYS A 26 -0.55 -8.13 6.19
N LEU A 27 -0.14 -7.95 4.94
CA LEU A 27 -1.10 -7.80 3.84
C LEU A 27 -1.95 -9.05 3.71
N LYS A 28 -1.35 -10.24 3.83
CA LYS A 28 -2.09 -11.50 3.82
C LYS A 28 -3.08 -11.60 4.97
N GLU A 29 -2.69 -11.16 6.18
CA GLU A 29 -3.56 -11.17 7.34
C GLU A 29 -4.84 -10.37 7.10
N HIS A 30 -4.74 -9.27 6.37
CA HIS A 30 -5.89 -8.42 6.03
C HIS A 30 -6.59 -8.85 4.74
N GLY A 31 -6.18 -9.96 4.13
CA GLY A 31 -6.78 -10.45 2.88
C GLY A 31 -6.51 -9.53 1.70
N MET A 32 -5.36 -8.88 1.67
CA MET A 32 -4.99 -7.93 0.62
C MET A 32 -4.11 -8.57 -0.44
N THR A 33 -4.42 -8.26 -1.70
CA THR A 33 -3.57 -8.60 -2.83
C THR A 33 -3.30 -7.33 -3.62
N CYS A 34 -2.03 -6.96 -3.77
CA CYS A 34 -1.65 -5.84 -4.61
C CYS A 34 -1.70 -6.27 -6.07
N VAL A 35 -2.70 -5.78 -6.80
CA VAL A 35 -2.92 -6.13 -8.21
C VAL A 35 -2.04 -5.28 -9.10
N PHE A 36 -1.85 -4.02 -8.74
CA PHE A 36 -1.10 -3.06 -9.55
C PHE A 36 -0.54 -1.97 -8.66
N ALA A 37 0.68 -1.56 -8.92
CA ALA A 37 1.29 -0.40 -8.26
C ALA A 37 2.28 0.24 -9.23
N ALA A 38 2.14 1.56 -9.43
CA ALA A 38 3.03 2.31 -10.29
C ALA A 38 3.01 3.78 -9.93
N THR A 39 4.05 4.49 -10.35
CA THR A 39 4.12 5.94 -10.25
C THR A 39 4.02 6.55 -11.65
N GLU A 40 3.75 7.85 -11.71
CA GLU A 40 3.72 8.56 -12.98
C GLU A 40 5.12 8.58 -13.60
N LYS A 41 5.18 8.52 -14.94
CA LYS A 41 6.43 8.53 -15.70
C LYS A 41 7.36 9.69 -15.32
N ASP A 42 6.79 10.86 -15.13
CA ASP A 42 7.56 12.08 -14.87
C ASP A 42 7.55 12.49 -13.40
N ASN A 43 6.92 11.72 -12.52
CA ASN A 43 6.87 12.03 -11.09
C ASN A 43 6.79 10.75 -10.25
N ASP A 44 7.95 10.31 -9.78
CA ASP A 44 8.08 9.08 -8.99
C ASP A 44 7.40 9.16 -7.61
N ASN A 45 6.94 10.34 -7.22
CA ASN A 45 6.23 10.54 -5.97
C ASN A 45 4.71 10.43 -6.10
N LYS A 46 4.19 10.35 -7.32
CA LYS A 46 2.74 10.17 -7.55
C LYS A 46 2.42 8.71 -7.77
N LEU A 47 1.91 8.08 -6.73
CA LEU A 47 1.63 6.64 -6.70
C LEU A 47 0.16 6.35 -6.97
N THR A 48 -0.08 5.32 -7.79
CA THR A 48 -1.41 4.71 -7.95
C THR A 48 -1.29 3.24 -7.61
N VAL A 49 -2.17 2.77 -6.72
CA VAL A 49 -2.20 1.37 -6.28
C VAL A 49 -3.61 0.82 -6.45
N ILE A 50 -3.71 -0.40 -6.96
CA ILE A 50 -4.97 -1.14 -6.98
C ILE A 50 -4.79 -2.37 -6.10
N ILE A 51 -5.64 -2.47 -5.08
CA ILE A 51 -5.61 -3.56 -4.10
C ILE A 51 -6.92 -4.31 -4.14
N ASP A 52 -6.84 -5.63 -4.15
CA ASP A 52 -8.00 -6.50 -4.00
C ASP A 52 -8.09 -6.93 -2.54
N PHE A 53 -9.18 -6.56 -1.87
CA PHE A 53 -9.48 -7.02 -0.51
C PHE A 53 -10.45 -8.18 -0.58
N ALA A 54 -10.12 -9.27 0.10
CA ALA A 54 -10.99 -10.44 0.15
C ALA A 54 -12.31 -10.13 0.88
N THR A 55 -12.27 -9.26 1.90
CA THR A 55 -13.45 -8.90 2.70
C THR A 55 -13.42 -7.41 3.06
N PRO A 56 -14.62 -6.79 3.33
CA PRO A 56 -14.66 -5.44 3.88
C PRO A 56 -13.98 -5.32 5.25
N GLU A 57 -14.05 -6.36 6.05
CA GLU A 57 -13.39 -6.43 7.36
C GLU A 57 -11.87 -6.33 7.22
N GLY A 58 -11.32 -6.96 6.21
CA GLY A 58 -9.88 -6.87 5.90
C GLY A 58 -9.47 -5.44 5.58
N MET A 59 -10.29 -4.72 4.80
CA MET A 59 -10.04 -3.32 4.49
C MET A 59 -10.06 -2.45 5.76
N MET A 60 -11.03 -2.68 6.63
CA MET A 60 -11.14 -1.95 7.89
C MET A 60 -9.94 -2.24 8.80
N GLY A 61 -9.55 -3.51 8.89
CA GLY A 61 -8.37 -3.92 9.64
C GLY A 61 -7.10 -3.25 9.15
N PHE A 62 -6.94 -3.15 7.83
CA PHE A 62 -5.81 -2.45 7.24
C PHE A 62 -5.78 -0.96 7.61
N LYS A 63 -6.93 -0.28 7.51
CA LYS A 63 -7.03 1.14 7.86
C LYS A 63 -6.71 1.40 9.33
N ASN A 64 -7.05 0.47 10.21
CA ASN A 64 -6.85 0.60 11.65
C ASN A 64 -5.54 -0.02 12.14
N ASP A 65 -4.71 -0.57 11.25
CA ASP A 65 -3.43 -1.17 11.62
C ASP A 65 -2.38 -0.08 11.82
N GLU A 66 -2.14 0.29 13.07
CA GLU A 66 -1.21 1.35 13.43
C GLU A 66 0.23 1.02 13.04
N GLU A 67 0.62 -0.25 13.12
CA GLU A 67 1.97 -0.70 12.75
C GLU A 67 2.22 -0.50 11.25
N LEU A 68 1.25 -0.89 10.40
CA LEU A 68 1.35 -0.65 8.95
C LEU A 68 1.34 0.85 8.64
N THR A 69 0.51 1.62 9.33
CA THR A 69 0.47 3.07 9.16
C THR A 69 1.84 3.68 9.45
N GLN A 70 2.48 3.26 10.55
CA GLN A 70 3.82 3.74 10.90
C GLN A 70 4.86 3.35 9.85
N LYS A 71 4.81 2.12 9.35
CA LYS A 71 5.71 1.67 8.28
C LYS A 71 5.55 2.49 7.00
N ARG A 72 4.33 2.84 6.66
CA ARG A 72 4.04 3.68 5.48
C ARG A 72 4.59 5.10 5.66
N ILE A 73 4.47 5.66 6.86
CA ILE A 73 5.02 6.97 7.18
C ILE A 73 6.55 6.96 7.06
N GLU A 74 7.19 5.93 7.60
CA GLU A 74 8.65 5.76 7.54
C GLU A 74 9.16 5.60 6.10
N ALA A 75 8.41 4.94 5.26
CA ALA A 75 8.79 4.77 3.86
C ALA A 75 8.63 6.05 3.03
N GLY A 76 7.81 6.95 3.49
CA GLY A 76 7.55 8.23 2.81
C GLY A 76 6.18 8.23 2.10
#